data_a9a0e7a15359c37bfa730972c066ca4a
#
_entry.id   a9a0e7a15359c37bfa730972c066ca4a
#
_cell.length_a   1.000
_cell.length_b   1.000
_cell.length_c   1.000
_cell.angle_alpha   90.00
_cell.angle_beta   90.00
_cell.angle_gamma   90.00
#
_symmetry.space_group_name_H-M   'P 1'
#
loop_
_entity.id
_entity.type
_entity.pdbx_description
1 polymer ?
#
loop_
_entity_poly.entity_id
_entity_poly.type
_entity_poly.pdbx_seq_one_letter_code
_entity_poly.pdbx_strand_id
1 'polypeptide(L)' 'MKNKAIQTEIDASYLYQKLAENEKDEVIANVYKQMSTIERGHAEAFAKKANMSLENLMTPSGRAKTLNLIGRIFGYDYVL' A
#
# COMPACT_ATOMS: atom_id res chain seq x y z
N MET A 1 -0.07 -4.47 -17.44
CA MET A 1 -1.03 -4.89 -17.55
C MET A 1 -1.64 -5.97 -16.74
N LYS A 2 -1.31 -7.23 -16.89
CA LYS A 2 -1.94 -8.28 -16.13
C LYS A 2 -1.89 -8.06 -14.64
N ASN A 3 -0.80 -7.51 -14.14
CA ASN A 3 -0.61 -7.31 -12.71
C ASN A 3 -0.88 -5.90 -12.25
N LYS A 4 -1.58 -5.13 -13.06
CA LYS A 4 -1.88 -3.75 -12.69
C LYS A 4 -2.75 -3.68 -11.43
N ALA A 5 -3.76 -4.55 -11.33
CA ALA A 5 -4.62 -4.58 -10.15
C ALA A 5 -3.82 -4.99 -8.92
N ILE A 6 -2.95 -5.99 -9.07
CA ILE A 6 -2.10 -6.45 -7.98
C ILE A 6 -1.18 -5.33 -7.53
N GLN A 7 -0.54 -4.64 -8.48
CA GLN A 7 0.37 -3.55 -8.16
C GLN A 7 -0.36 -2.42 -7.44
N THR A 8 -1.59 -2.12 -7.85
CA THR A 8 -2.40 -1.10 -7.20
C THR A 8 -2.64 -1.44 -5.74
N GLU A 9 -2.96 -2.71 -5.43
CA GLU A 9 -3.20 -3.12 -4.05
C GLU A 9 -1.91 -3.09 -3.24
N ILE A 10 -0.79 -3.47 -3.84
CA ILE A 10 0.51 -3.41 -3.16
C ILE A 10 0.87 -1.96 -2.86
N ASP A 11 0.67 -1.07 -3.81
CA ASP A 11 0.95 0.35 -3.63
C ASP A 11 0.07 0.94 -2.53
N ALA A 12 -1.22 0.59 -2.51
CA ALA A 12 -2.14 1.04 -1.48
C ALA A 12 -1.70 0.51 -0.10
N SER A 13 -1.32 -0.75 -0.02
CA SER A 13 -0.84 -1.34 1.22
C SER A 13 0.38 -0.59 1.74
N TYR A 14 1.31 -0.27 0.85
CA TYR A 14 2.52 0.47 1.20
C TYR A 14 2.17 1.86 1.75
N LEU A 15 1.28 2.58 1.07
CA LEU A 15 0.90 3.93 1.48
C LEU A 15 0.17 3.91 2.83
N TYR A 16 -0.73 2.95 3.05
CA TYR A 16 -1.39 2.82 4.34
C TYR A 16 -0.41 2.47 5.45
N GLN A 17 0.59 1.66 5.16
CA GLN A 17 1.63 1.36 6.14
C GLN A 17 2.38 2.64 6.53
N LYS A 18 2.70 3.48 5.55
CA LYS A 18 3.41 4.72 5.82
C LYS A 18 2.53 5.71 6.57
N LEU A 19 1.24 5.74 6.27
CA LEU A 19 0.29 6.54 7.04
C LEU A 19 0.28 6.09 8.51
N ALA A 20 0.24 4.77 8.73
CA ALA A 20 0.25 4.23 10.09
C ALA A 20 1.51 4.62 10.84
N GLU A 21 2.65 4.55 10.18
CA GLU A 21 3.94 4.88 10.81
C GLU A 21 4.04 6.35 11.19
N ASN A 22 3.32 7.21 10.48
CA ASN A 22 3.37 8.65 10.70
C ASN A 22 2.20 9.20 11.50
N GLU A 23 1.23 8.34 11.85
CA GLU A 23 0.05 8.77 12.60
C GLU A 23 0.34 8.74 14.10
N LYS A 24 0.08 9.85 14.78
CA LYS A 24 0.31 9.96 16.20
C LYS A 24 -0.81 9.36 17.04
N ASP A 25 -2.02 9.34 16.51
CA ASP A 25 -3.18 8.74 17.19
C ASP A 25 -3.13 7.24 17.00
N GLU A 26 -2.98 6.49 18.10
CA GLU A 26 -2.84 5.05 18.05
C GLU A 26 -4.06 4.35 17.45
N VAL A 27 -5.26 4.86 17.70
CA VAL A 27 -6.47 4.27 17.16
C VAL A 27 -6.50 4.41 15.65
N ILE A 28 -6.18 5.59 15.17
CA ILE A 28 -6.15 5.85 13.73
C ILE A 28 -5.01 5.08 13.09
N ALA A 29 -3.85 5.03 13.72
CA ALA A 29 -2.71 4.26 13.21
C ALA A 29 -3.09 2.79 13.04
N ASN A 30 -3.83 2.22 14.00
CA ASN A 30 -4.25 0.84 13.92
C ASN A 30 -5.24 0.62 12.76
N VAL A 31 -6.11 1.58 12.48
CA VAL A 31 -7.00 1.51 11.33
C VAL A 31 -6.18 1.45 10.04
N TYR A 32 -5.18 2.30 9.91
CA TYR A 32 -4.30 2.29 8.74
C TYR A 32 -3.55 0.96 8.60
N LYS A 33 -3.10 0.38 9.71
CA LYS A 33 -2.44 -0.92 9.68
C LYS A 33 -3.39 -2.00 9.17
N GLN A 34 -4.64 -1.97 9.64
CA GLN A 34 -5.63 -2.93 9.20
C GLN A 34 -5.92 -2.76 7.70
N MET A 35 -6.02 -1.52 7.24
CA MET A 35 -6.25 -1.25 5.82
C MET A 35 -5.07 -1.73 4.98
N SER A 36 -3.85 -1.55 5.47
CA SER A 36 -2.66 -2.06 4.78
C SER A 36 -2.72 -3.58 4.64
N THR A 37 -3.10 -4.26 5.73
CA THR A 37 -3.22 -5.72 5.73
C THR A 37 -4.31 -6.19 4.76
N ILE A 38 -5.43 -5.49 4.72
CA ILE A 38 -6.54 -5.82 3.82
C ILE A 38 -6.10 -5.69 2.36
N GLU A 39 -5.43 -4.59 2.03
CA GLU A 39 -4.97 -4.38 0.65
C GLU A 39 -3.94 -5.43 0.25
N ARG A 40 -3.07 -5.80 1.19
CA ARG A 40 -2.11 -6.86 0.93
C ARG A 40 -2.81 -8.19 0.68
N GLY A 41 -3.86 -8.46 1.45
CA GLY A 41 -4.68 -9.66 1.23
C GLY A 41 -5.33 -9.68 -0.14
N HIS A 42 -5.79 -8.51 -0.62
CA HIS A 42 -6.33 -8.39 -1.97
C HIS A 42 -5.26 -8.73 -3.01
N ALA A 43 -4.03 -8.22 -2.82
CA ALA A 43 -2.94 -8.51 -3.74
C ALA A 43 -2.64 -10.01 -3.78
N GLU A 44 -2.64 -10.65 -2.61
CA GLU A 44 -2.42 -12.09 -2.52
C GLU A 44 -3.50 -12.87 -3.26
N ALA A 45 -4.76 -12.47 -3.07
CA ALA A 45 -5.87 -13.13 -3.74
C ALA A 45 -5.79 -12.98 -5.25
N PHE A 46 -5.46 -11.78 -5.72
CA PHE A 46 -5.31 -11.53 -7.16
C PHE A 46 -4.14 -12.32 -7.74
N ALA A 47 -3.02 -12.37 -7.01
CA ALA A 47 -1.84 -13.11 -7.47
C ALA A 47 -2.15 -14.60 -7.58
N LYS A 48 -2.82 -15.15 -6.57
CA LYS A 48 -3.20 -16.55 -6.57
C LYS A 48 -4.13 -16.87 -7.74
N LYS A 49 -5.10 -16.00 -7.97
CA LYS A 49 -6.05 -16.17 -9.07
C LYS A 49 -5.36 -16.12 -10.43
N ALA A 50 -4.33 -15.29 -10.54
CA ALA A 50 -3.56 -15.14 -11.77
C ALA A 50 -2.43 -16.16 -11.87
N ASN A 51 -2.27 -17.02 -10.86
CA ASN A 51 -1.21 -18.03 -10.82
C ASN A 51 0.17 -17.37 -10.89
N MET A 52 0.34 -16.27 -10.18
CA MET A 52 1.59 -15.50 -10.14
C MET A 52 2.22 -15.59 -8.78
N SER A 53 3.54 -15.44 -8.73
CA SER A 53 4.26 -15.39 -7.47
C SER A 53 4.15 -14.01 -6.85
N LEU A 54 3.59 -13.92 -5.66
CA LEU A 54 3.47 -12.64 -4.97
C LEU A 54 4.83 -12.08 -4.57
N GLU A 55 5.80 -12.94 -4.31
CA GLU A 55 7.13 -12.50 -3.90
C GLU A 55 7.74 -11.52 -4.88
N ASN A 56 7.53 -11.76 -6.18
CA ASN A 56 8.07 -10.89 -7.21
C ASN A 56 7.28 -9.62 -7.37
N LEU A 57 6.10 -9.51 -6.73
CA LEU A 57 5.20 -8.40 -6.89
C LEU A 57 5.09 -7.52 -5.65
N MET A 58 5.77 -7.88 -4.57
CA MET A 58 5.59 -7.22 -3.28
C MET A 58 6.37 -5.92 -3.11
N THR A 59 7.01 -5.46 -4.17
CA THR A 59 7.76 -4.20 -4.12
C THR A 59 6.84 -3.06 -4.54
N PRO A 60 6.70 -2.00 -3.72
CA PRO A 60 5.93 -0.83 -4.13
C PRO A 60 6.49 -0.22 -5.39
N SER A 61 5.62 0.32 -6.21
CA SER A 61 6.05 0.97 -7.45
C SER A 61 6.77 2.27 -7.16
N GLY A 62 7.49 2.78 -8.17
CA GLY A 62 8.14 4.07 -8.07
C GLY A 62 7.13 5.18 -7.80
N ARG A 63 5.91 5.05 -8.36
CA ARG A 63 4.85 6.01 -8.12
C ARG A 63 4.46 6.05 -6.64
N ALA A 64 4.28 4.88 -6.02
CA ALA A 64 3.92 4.83 -4.61
C ALA A 64 5.02 5.41 -3.73
N LYS A 65 6.28 5.14 -4.06
CA LYS A 65 7.41 5.67 -3.31
C LYS A 65 7.50 7.18 -3.44
N THR A 66 7.23 7.70 -4.64
CA THR A 66 7.22 9.15 -4.88
C THR A 66 6.10 9.81 -4.11
N LEU A 67 4.89 9.22 -4.13
CA LEU A 67 3.75 9.76 -3.38
C LEU A 67 4.04 9.74 -1.89
N ASN A 68 4.71 8.71 -1.39
CA ASN A 68 5.08 8.67 0.01
C ASN A 68 6.06 9.80 0.36
N LEU A 69 7.03 10.06 -0.51
CA LEU A 69 7.99 11.14 -0.28
C LEU A 69 7.27 12.49 -0.24
N ILE A 70 6.37 12.71 -1.18
CA ILE A 70 5.57 13.95 -1.20
C ILE A 70 4.73 14.05 0.07
N GLY A 71 4.12 12.95 0.50
CA GLY A 71 3.31 12.93 1.70
C GLY A 71 4.11 13.26 2.95
N ARG A 72 5.37 12.85 3.01
CA ARG A 72 6.25 13.15 4.15
C ARG A 72 6.60 14.64 4.21
N ILE A 73 6.67 15.28 3.05
CA ILE A 73 7.01 16.71 2.98
C ILE A 73 5.78 17.58 3.19
N PHE A 74 4.67 17.25 2.53
CA PHE A 74 3.46 18.09 2.50
C PHE A 74 2.31 17.56 3.34
N GLY A 75 2.41 16.35 3.86
CA GLY A 75 1.34 15.69 4.58
C GLY A 75 0.62 14.69 3.68
N TYR A 76 0.16 13.59 4.30
CA TYR A 76 -0.45 12.52 3.51
C TYR A 76 -1.83 12.87 2.97
N ASP A 77 -2.50 13.82 3.61
CA ASP A 77 -3.79 14.30 3.11
C ASP A 77 -3.66 14.88 1.72
N TYR A 78 -2.48 15.42 1.41
CA TYR A 78 -2.22 16.03 0.11
C TYR A 78 -2.18 14.99 -1.00
N VAL A 79 -1.70 13.78 -0.73
CA VAL A 79 -1.50 12.74 -1.75
C VAL A 79 -2.60 11.69 -1.76
N LEU A 80 -3.41 11.63 -0.74
CA LEU A 80 -4.54 10.72 -0.64
C LEU A 80 -5.85 11.45 -0.79
#